data_3d32095e1a7ab1ba51f82170308941c7
#
_entry.id   3d32095e1a7ab1ba51f82170308941c7
#
_cell.length_a   1.000
_cell.length_b   1.000
_cell.length_c   1.000
_cell.angle_alpha   90.00
_cell.angle_beta   90.00
_cell.angle_gamma   90.00
#
_symmetry.space_group_name_H-M   'P 1'
#
loop_
_entity.id
_entity.type
_entity.pdbx_description
1 polymer ?
#
loop_
_entity_poly.entity_id
_entity_poly.type
_entity_poly.pdbx_seq_one_letter_code
_entity_poly.pdbx_strand_id
1 'polypeptide(L)'
;MKTKLLALCALVLAATATQAQQNAAPYGSGLKVSLNDEGSQYFRLITWHQAWLQANLEDPGLITPSLRRSRLLMFAQISDRFLILTHFGLNSLTPAKMDPTGQSSAAQLFMHDAWCEWKVNDKLYVGSGLHYWNGISRLNNQSTLNMLPLDNSRHAWATIGTSDQFARHMGVYAKGKLGKLDYRFAWNSPIVNSLDANAGVAATADRATYTGRRDLGADAANIFAGYVNYQFWDQESNKLPYFVGSYFGAKDVLNVGAGFFNHANGAVVLADTAGTLEGQNVNIFAADVFLEKKLGDNGAAVTAYAQYQVNDFGTNYQLAGTSEDVFTGSVFYAQAGYVLPDFSDNFRLQPYATFAAKNIDAAGSASNLGIGANFLLNGHNSKISVEYKNTGRADGTDVNMLTVQSVIFL
;
A
#
# COMPACT_ATOMS: atom_id res chain seq x y z
N MET A 1 4.46 16.88 29.06
CA MET A 1 3.85 16.79 27.72
C MET A 1 4.43 17.81 26.73
N LYS A 2 4.30 19.11 26.98
CA LYS A 2 4.81 20.18 26.10
C LYS A 2 6.30 20.06 25.75
N THR A 3 7.14 19.66 26.71
CA THR A 3 8.61 19.55 26.54
C THR A 3 9.01 18.39 25.60
N LYS A 4 8.33 17.24 25.66
CA LYS A 4 8.62 16.09 24.79
C LYS A 4 8.15 16.32 23.35
N LEU A 5 7.03 17.03 23.17
CA LEU A 5 6.55 17.44 21.86
C LEU A 5 7.48 18.47 21.21
N LEU A 6 7.96 19.42 22.01
CA LEU A 6 8.98 20.40 21.59
C LEU A 6 10.31 19.72 21.22
N ALA A 7 10.72 18.67 21.94
CA ALA A 7 11.92 17.90 21.62
C ALA A 7 11.77 17.13 20.30
N LEU A 8 10.58 16.58 20.03
CA LEU A 8 10.30 15.90 18.76
C LEU A 8 10.29 16.88 17.57
N CYS A 9 9.67 18.06 17.76
CA CYS A 9 9.72 19.15 16.77
C CYS A 9 11.13 19.71 16.58
N ALA A 10 11.94 19.82 17.67
CA ALA A 10 13.33 20.24 17.59
C ALA A 10 14.23 19.22 16.88
N LEU A 11 13.95 17.91 17.02
CA LEU A 11 14.66 16.86 16.26
C LEU A 11 14.37 16.94 14.76
N VAL A 12 13.13 17.25 14.39
CA VAL A 12 12.75 17.47 12.98
C VAL A 12 13.43 18.72 12.43
N LEU A 13 13.46 19.82 13.20
CA LEU A 13 14.14 21.06 12.81
C LEU A 13 15.67 20.92 12.78
N ALA A 14 16.28 20.15 13.69
CA ALA A 14 17.71 19.87 13.67
C ALA A 14 18.11 18.97 12.48
N ALA A 15 17.25 18.03 12.06
CA ALA A 15 17.48 17.21 10.87
C ALA A 15 17.42 18.05 9.57
N THR A 16 16.69 19.17 9.55
CA THR A 16 16.67 20.10 8.41
C THR A 16 17.89 21.03 8.35
N ALA A 17 18.59 21.19 9.48
CA ALA A 17 19.80 22.04 9.59
C ALA A 17 21.11 21.30 9.22
N THR A 18 21.10 19.98 9.09
CA THR A 18 22.24 19.26 8.52
C THR A 18 22.27 19.59 7.03
N GLN A 19 23.27 20.38 6.63
CA GLN A 19 23.57 20.62 5.21
C GLN A 19 23.65 19.25 4.53
N ALA A 20 22.59 18.87 3.83
CA ALA A 20 22.62 17.73 2.93
C ALA A 20 23.87 17.91 2.08
N GLN A 21 24.65 16.85 1.97
CA GLN A 21 25.95 16.86 1.28
C GLN A 21 25.84 17.63 -0.03
N GLN A 22 26.36 18.86 -0.07
CA GLN A 22 26.23 19.82 -1.17
C GLN A 22 26.88 19.35 -2.47
N ASN A 23 27.50 18.15 -2.49
CA ASN A 23 28.23 17.60 -3.64
C ASN A 23 27.82 16.18 -4.04
N ALA A 24 26.73 15.63 -3.51
CA ALA A 24 26.22 14.36 -4.07
C ALA A 24 25.52 14.65 -5.40
N ALA A 25 25.93 14.00 -6.46
CA ALA A 25 25.16 13.98 -7.70
C ALA A 25 23.70 13.66 -7.36
N PRO A 26 22.71 14.35 -7.97
CA PRO A 26 21.30 14.10 -7.65
C PRO A 26 21.05 12.60 -7.80
N TYR A 27 20.51 11.99 -6.73
CA TYR A 27 20.19 10.57 -6.71
C TYR A 27 19.32 10.26 -7.92
N GLY A 28 19.89 9.55 -8.87
CA GLY A 28 19.13 9.01 -9.99
C GLY A 28 18.11 7.99 -9.50
N SER A 29 17.33 7.47 -10.39
CA SER A 29 16.25 6.52 -10.12
C SER A 29 16.75 5.11 -9.74
N GLY A 30 17.63 4.95 -8.76
CA GLY A 30 18.27 3.70 -8.33
C GLY A 30 19.49 3.32 -9.17
N LEU A 31 20.23 2.32 -8.71
CA LEU A 31 21.39 1.78 -9.43
C LEU A 31 20.92 1.02 -10.68
N LYS A 32 21.29 1.49 -11.85
CA LYS A 32 21.03 0.84 -13.14
C LYS A 32 22.35 0.43 -13.79
N VAL A 33 22.48 -0.85 -14.14
CA VAL A 33 23.63 -1.42 -14.87
C VAL A 33 23.14 -1.90 -16.22
N SER A 34 23.71 -1.36 -17.30
CA SER A 34 23.43 -1.83 -18.66
C SER A 34 24.03 -3.21 -18.89
N LEU A 35 23.31 -4.10 -19.54
CA LEU A 35 23.72 -5.45 -19.92
C LEU A 35 24.08 -5.55 -21.39
N ASN A 36 23.80 -4.49 -22.19
CA ASN A 36 24.19 -4.34 -23.58
C ASN A 36 24.57 -2.88 -23.87
N ASP A 37 25.20 -2.62 -24.98
CA ASP A 37 25.71 -1.29 -25.37
C ASP A 37 24.60 -0.27 -25.60
N GLU A 38 23.44 -0.71 -26.11
CA GLU A 38 22.26 0.14 -26.35
C GLU A 38 21.51 0.52 -25.07
N GLY A 39 21.82 -0.09 -23.90
CA GLY A 39 21.13 0.15 -22.64
C GLY A 39 19.68 -0.31 -22.61
N SER A 40 19.23 -1.09 -23.61
CA SER A 40 17.89 -1.66 -23.70
C SER A 40 17.74 -2.86 -22.75
N GLN A 41 18.80 -3.61 -22.54
CA GLN A 41 18.91 -4.67 -21.53
C GLN A 41 19.65 -4.13 -20.32
N TYR A 42 19.08 -4.30 -19.13
CA TYR A 42 19.67 -3.75 -17.92
C TYR A 42 19.17 -4.47 -16.66
N PHE A 43 20.00 -4.41 -15.64
CA PHE A 43 19.66 -4.73 -14.26
C PHE A 43 19.45 -3.44 -13.47
N ARG A 44 18.46 -3.43 -12.58
CA ARG A 44 18.19 -2.31 -11.69
C ARG A 44 17.99 -2.79 -10.26
N LEU A 45 18.66 -2.10 -9.34
CA LEU A 45 18.54 -2.28 -7.91
C LEU A 45 17.88 -1.04 -7.30
N ILE A 46 16.87 -1.25 -6.49
CA ILE A 46 16.21 -0.22 -5.68
C ILE A 46 16.18 -0.71 -4.25
N THR A 47 16.65 0.12 -3.32
CA THR A 47 16.53 -0.16 -1.88
C THR A 47 15.97 1.03 -1.15
N TRP A 48 15.13 0.81 -0.14
CA TRP A 48 14.62 1.89 0.68
C TRP A 48 14.32 1.44 2.10
N HIS A 49 14.38 2.44 3.01
CA HIS A 49 14.11 2.28 4.42
C HIS A 49 13.16 3.36 4.90
N GLN A 50 12.17 2.96 5.69
CA GLN A 50 11.18 3.83 6.33
C GLN A 50 11.29 3.66 7.85
N ALA A 51 11.93 4.59 8.51
CA ALA A 51 12.06 4.60 9.97
C ALA A 51 10.98 5.49 10.58
N TRP A 52 10.32 5.00 11.63
CA TRP A 52 9.24 5.67 12.35
C TRP A 52 9.61 5.93 13.81
N LEU A 53 9.14 7.08 14.29
CA LEU A 53 8.99 7.40 15.72
C LEU A 53 7.51 7.68 15.96
N GLN A 54 6.86 6.86 16.78
CA GLN A 54 5.43 6.93 17.04
C GLN A 54 5.16 7.24 18.50
N ALA A 55 4.24 8.17 18.76
CA ALA A 55 3.72 8.48 20.07
C ALA A 55 2.21 8.26 20.08
N ASN A 56 1.73 7.38 20.96
CA ASN A 56 0.31 7.30 21.30
C ASN A 56 -0.02 8.48 22.23
N LEU A 57 -1.00 9.31 21.85
CA LEU A 57 -1.33 10.53 22.61
C LEU A 57 -2.20 10.24 23.81
N GLU A 58 -2.85 9.06 23.88
CA GLU A 58 -3.55 8.57 25.07
C GLU A 58 -2.59 8.00 26.12
N ASP A 59 -1.41 7.52 25.69
CA ASP A 59 -0.32 7.09 26.57
C ASP A 59 0.98 7.85 26.23
N PRO A 60 1.08 9.13 26.60
CA PRO A 60 2.15 10.01 26.14
C PRO A 60 3.53 9.72 26.76
N GLY A 61 3.64 8.67 27.56
CA GLY A 61 4.90 8.27 28.21
C GLY A 61 5.88 7.58 27.27
N LEU A 62 5.42 6.97 26.17
CA LEU A 62 6.20 6.08 25.34
C LEU A 62 6.30 6.61 23.91
N ILE A 63 7.52 6.81 23.42
CA ILE A 63 7.83 6.96 22.00
C ILE A 63 8.43 5.65 21.51
N THR A 64 7.76 5.01 20.55
CA THR A 64 8.21 3.73 20.01
C THR A 64 8.92 3.94 18.66
N PRO A 65 10.22 3.65 18.59
CA PRO A 65 10.92 3.57 17.30
C PRO A 65 10.56 2.29 16.56
N SER A 66 10.50 2.35 15.25
CA SER A 66 10.33 1.16 14.41
C SER A 66 10.93 1.36 13.03
N LEU A 67 11.33 0.26 12.40
CA LEU A 67 11.61 0.20 10.99
C LEU A 67 10.32 -0.31 10.29
N ARG A 68 9.52 0.64 9.79
CA ARG A 68 8.22 0.33 9.18
C ARG A 68 8.38 -0.56 7.96
N ARG A 69 9.35 -0.23 7.09
CA ARG A 69 9.73 -1.04 5.93
C ARG A 69 11.22 -0.95 5.67
N SER A 70 11.79 -2.08 5.30
CA SER A 70 13.11 -2.17 4.67
C SER A 70 12.99 -3.08 3.46
N ARG A 71 13.38 -2.60 2.29
CA ARG A 71 13.11 -3.26 1.02
C ARG A 71 14.33 -3.32 0.13
N LEU A 72 14.44 -4.42 -0.61
CA LEU A 72 15.38 -4.64 -1.69
C LEU A 72 14.62 -5.17 -2.90
N LEU A 73 14.48 -4.35 -3.92
CA LEU A 73 13.81 -4.68 -5.17
C LEU A 73 14.84 -4.71 -6.30
N MET A 74 14.88 -5.80 -7.01
CA MET A 74 15.74 -6.02 -8.16
C MET A 74 14.88 -6.39 -9.36
N PHE A 75 15.13 -5.77 -10.50
CA PHE A 75 14.54 -6.24 -11.74
C PHE A 75 15.52 -6.14 -12.92
N ALA A 76 15.34 -7.03 -13.87
CA ALA A 76 16.17 -7.09 -15.06
C ALA A 76 15.31 -7.19 -16.32
N GLN A 77 15.53 -6.25 -17.24
CA GLN A 77 15.09 -6.35 -18.62
C GLN A 77 16.16 -7.17 -19.36
N ILE A 78 15.96 -8.48 -19.48
CA ILE A 78 16.99 -9.40 -20.06
C ILE A 78 16.89 -9.52 -21.57
N SER A 79 15.79 -9.08 -22.15
CA SER A 79 15.62 -8.88 -23.60
C SER A 79 14.51 -7.85 -23.83
N ASP A 80 14.26 -7.45 -25.06
CA ASP A 80 13.20 -6.51 -25.42
C ASP A 80 11.80 -6.98 -24.99
N ARG A 81 11.64 -8.29 -24.76
CA ARG A 81 10.36 -8.92 -24.44
C ARG A 81 10.29 -9.53 -23.06
N PHE A 82 11.42 -9.71 -22.36
CA PHE A 82 11.43 -10.49 -21.12
C PHE A 82 11.94 -9.68 -19.94
N LEU A 83 11.10 -9.58 -18.91
CA LEU A 83 11.39 -8.91 -17.64
C LEU A 83 11.29 -9.91 -16.50
N ILE A 84 12.23 -9.86 -15.56
CA ILE A 84 12.16 -10.58 -14.28
C ILE A 84 12.23 -9.59 -13.14
N LEU A 85 11.54 -9.89 -12.04
CA LEU A 85 11.56 -9.08 -10.82
C LEU A 85 11.63 -9.96 -9.58
N THR A 86 12.46 -9.56 -8.64
CA THR A 86 12.57 -10.15 -7.31
C THR A 86 12.57 -9.02 -6.27
N HIS A 87 11.80 -9.19 -5.19
CA HIS A 87 11.63 -8.19 -4.15
C HIS A 87 11.62 -8.86 -2.78
N PHE A 88 12.53 -8.42 -1.92
CA PHE A 88 12.64 -8.88 -0.54
C PHE A 88 12.35 -7.72 0.40
N GLY A 89 11.97 -8.05 1.63
CA GLY A 89 11.85 -7.03 2.64
C GLY A 89 11.41 -7.54 3.99
N LEU A 90 11.39 -6.61 4.93
CA LEU A 90 10.79 -6.80 6.23
C LEU A 90 9.84 -5.65 6.55
N ASN A 91 8.90 -5.91 7.44
CA ASN A 91 7.89 -4.96 7.91
C ASN A 91 7.90 -4.84 9.43
N SER A 92 7.66 -3.62 9.89
CA SER A 92 7.27 -3.34 11.29
C SER A 92 8.22 -3.98 12.33
N LEU A 93 9.54 -3.86 12.09
CA LEU A 93 10.54 -4.22 13.08
C LEU A 93 10.50 -3.18 14.20
N THR A 94 10.19 -3.62 15.41
CA THR A 94 10.18 -2.82 16.65
C THR A 94 11.17 -3.38 17.64
N PRO A 95 11.58 -2.63 18.69
CA PRO A 95 12.45 -3.16 19.74
C PRO A 95 11.93 -4.45 20.38
N ALA A 96 10.61 -4.58 20.52
CA ALA A 96 9.97 -5.80 21.05
C ALA A 96 10.05 -7.02 20.12
N LYS A 97 10.35 -6.81 18.83
CA LYS A 97 10.50 -7.85 17.81
C LYS A 97 11.94 -8.06 17.37
N MET A 98 12.89 -7.36 18.01
CA MET A 98 14.32 -7.57 17.77
C MET A 98 14.77 -8.79 18.57
N ASP A 99 15.07 -9.86 17.87
CA ASP A 99 15.63 -11.05 18.46
C ASP A 99 17.01 -11.31 17.83
N PRO A 100 18.11 -11.13 18.58
CA PRO A 100 19.44 -11.34 18.06
C PRO A 100 19.73 -12.80 17.72
N THR A 101 18.89 -13.74 18.17
CA THR A 101 19.06 -15.17 17.91
C THR A 101 18.23 -15.66 16.71
N GLY A 102 17.41 -14.80 16.11
CA GLY A 102 16.55 -15.14 14.99
C GLY A 102 15.38 -16.07 15.34
N GLN A 103 14.90 -16.01 16.57
CA GLN A 103 13.77 -16.84 17.04
C GLN A 103 12.44 -16.44 16.33
N SER A 104 11.47 -17.32 16.41
CA SER A 104 10.21 -17.27 15.63
C SER A 104 9.33 -16.04 15.86
N SER A 105 9.52 -15.29 16.93
CA SER A 105 8.80 -14.05 17.21
C SER A 105 9.42 -12.81 16.55
N ALA A 106 10.63 -12.92 16.01
CA ALA A 106 11.33 -11.80 15.38
C ALA A 106 10.70 -11.41 14.02
N ALA A 107 10.88 -10.16 13.64
CA ALA A 107 10.56 -9.73 12.29
C ALA A 107 11.49 -10.44 11.29
N GLN A 108 10.91 -11.12 10.34
CA GLN A 108 11.65 -11.93 9.38
C GLN A 108 11.76 -11.24 8.03
N LEU A 109 12.88 -11.46 7.36
CA LEU A 109 13.03 -11.13 5.95
C LEU A 109 12.18 -12.11 5.13
N PHE A 110 11.33 -11.61 4.24
CA PHE A 110 10.47 -12.43 3.40
C PHE A 110 10.52 -11.97 1.94
N MET A 111 10.16 -12.90 1.05
CA MET A 111 10.01 -12.59 -0.36
C MET A 111 8.68 -11.87 -0.59
N HIS A 112 8.75 -10.65 -1.12
CA HIS A 112 7.58 -9.88 -1.51
C HIS A 112 7.08 -10.29 -2.89
N ASP A 113 7.96 -10.27 -3.87
CA ASP A 113 7.64 -10.53 -5.27
C ASP A 113 8.72 -11.43 -5.87
N ALA A 114 8.31 -12.36 -6.72
CA ALA A 114 9.19 -13.17 -7.58
C ALA A 114 8.39 -13.58 -8.81
N TRP A 115 8.54 -12.83 -9.90
CA TRP A 115 7.76 -13.05 -11.11
C TRP A 115 8.55 -12.76 -12.38
N CYS A 116 8.07 -13.32 -13.47
CA CYS A 116 8.55 -13.04 -14.81
C CYS A 116 7.40 -12.57 -15.70
N GLU A 117 7.75 -11.77 -16.72
CA GLU A 117 6.80 -11.17 -17.64
C GLU A 117 7.31 -11.28 -19.06
N TRP A 118 6.40 -11.63 -19.96
CA TRP A 118 6.61 -11.68 -21.40
C TRP A 118 5.77 -10.61 -22.11
N LYS A 119 6.43 -9.76 -22.90
CA LYS A 119 5.79 -8.82 -23.81
C LYS A 119 5.29 -9.57 -25.05
N VAL A 120 3.99 -9.83 -25.15
CA VAL A 120 3.38 -10.42 -26.32
C VAL A 120 3.42 -9.41 -27.49
N ASN A 121 2.96 -8.17 -27.20
CA ASN A 121 3.03 -7.01 -28.09
C ASN A 121 2.94 -5.72 -27.27
N ASP A 122 2.85 -4.55 -27.91
CA ASP A 122 2.83 -3.25 -27.21
C ASP A 122 1.56 -3.01 -26.37
N LYS A 123 0.52 -3.82 -26.60
CA LYS A 123 -0.77 -3.69 -25.90
C LYS A 123 -1.02 -4.79 -24.88
N LEU A 124 -0.22 -5.86 -24.87
CA LEU A 124 -0.42 -7.03 -24.03
C LEU A 124 0.90 -7.56 -23.49
N TYR A 125 0.96 -7.69 -22.18
CA TYR A 125 2.02 -8.35 -21.41
C TYR A 125 1.37 -9.44 -20.56
N VAL A 126 2.02 -10.58 -20.43
CA VAL A 126 1.57 -11.71 -19.61
C VAL A 126 2.69 -12.10 -18.68
N GLY A 127 2.39 -12.32 -17.42
CA GLY A 127 3.39 -12.71 -16.43
C GLY A 127 2.86 -13.74 -15.43
N SER A 128 3.77 -14.32 -14.67
CA SER A 128 3.48 -15.35 -13.68
C SER A 128 4.48 -15.32 -12.55
N GLY A 129 4.05 -15.80 -11.38
CA GLY A 129 4.84 -15.91 -10.16
C GLY A 129 4.14 -15.33 -8.96
N LEU A 130 4.91 -15.01 -7.91
CA LEU A 130 4.44 -14.25 -6.76
C LEU A 130 4.44 -12.77 -7.14
N HIS A 131 3.28 -12.14 -7.28
CA HIS A 131 3.17 -10.82 -7.89
C HIS A 131 2.16 -9.89 -7.19
N TYR A 132 2.27 -8.59 -7.49
CA TYR A 132 1.41 -7.52 -6.98
C TYR A 132 0.47 -6.93 -8.06
N TRP A 133 0.26 -7.64 -9.14
CA TRP A 133 -0.74 -7.25 -10.15
C TRP A 133 -2.13 -7.59 -9.62
N ASN A 134 -2.74 -6.64 -8.92
CA ASN A 134 -4.02 -6.80 -8.24
C ASN A 134 -5.11 -5.99 -8.94
N GLY A 135 -6.33 -6.26 -8.52
CA GLY A 135 -7.50 -5.48 -8.88
C GLY A 135 -7.86 -4.41 -7.86
N ILE A 136 -9.13 -4.15 -7.72
CA ILE A 136 -9.84 -3.32 -6.76
C ILE A 136 -9.70 -1.83 -7.08
N SER A 137 -8.58 -1.20 -6.77
CA SER A 137 -8.43 0.26 -6.95
C SER A 137 -6.97 0.66 -7.15
N ARG A 138 -6.75 1.94 -7.50
CA ARG A 138 -5.42 2.55 -7.51
C ARG A 138 -4.74 2.43 -6.15
N LEU A 139 -5.46 2.66 -5.05
CA LEU A 139 -4.92 2.61 -3.69
C LEU A 139 -4.40 1.20 -3.34
N ASN A 140 -5.10 0.14 -3.78
CA ASN A 140 -4.66 -1.25 -3.63
C ASN A 140 -3.40 -1.59 -4.44
N ASN A 141 -3.08 -0.81 -5.46
CA ASN A 141 -1.91 -0.95 -6.32
C ASN A 141 -0.89 0.17 -6.12
N GLN A 142 -0.99 0.97 -5.06
CA GLN A 142 -0.10 2.10 -4.82
C GLN A 142 1.26 1.64 -4.30
N SER A 143 2.30 2.32 -4.77
CA SER A 143 3.67 2.14 -4.26
C SER A 143 3.78 2.64 -2.82
N THR A 144 4.35 1.83 -1.95
CA THR A 144 4.67 2.25 -0.57
C THR A 144 5.88 3.20 -0.51
N LEU A 145 6.61 3.36 -1.60
CA LEU A 145 7.71 4.30 -1.74
C LEU A 145 7.22 5.72 -2.08
N ASN A 146 6.21 5.83 -2.96
CA ASN A 146 5.77 7.09 -3.57
C ASN A 146 4.41 7.56 -3.04
N MET A 147 4.09 7.24 -1.78
CA MET A 147 2.83 7.65 -1.15
C MET A 147 2.77 9.16 -0.90
N LEU A 148 1.57 9.73 -0.98
CA LEU A 148 1.27 11.07 -0.48
C LEU A 148 1.21 11.07 1.05
N PRO A 149 0.37 10.25 1.73
CA PRO A 149 0.34 10.19 3.18
C PRO A 149 1.55 9.41 3.73
N LEU A 150 1.67 9.40 5.04
CA LEU A 150 2.74 8.70 5.74
C LEU A 150 2.71 7.18 5.49
N ASP A 151 1.52 6.57 5.43
CA ASP A 151 1.33 5.17 5.06
C ASP A 151 0.03 4.97 4.28
N ASN A 152 -0.09 3.85 3.56
CA ASN A 152 -1.35 3.45 2.93
C ASN A 152 -2.40 3.10 4.00
N SER A 153 -3.65 3.44 3.74
CA SER A 153 -4.77 2.99 4.55
C SER A 153 -4.97 1.49 4.41
N ARG A 154 -5.18 0.78 5.52
CA ARG A 154 -5.25 -0.69 5.51
C ARG A 154 -6.48 -1.23 4.80
N HIS A 155 -7.59 -0.50 4.77
CA HIS A 155 -8.77 -0.89 3.98
C HIS A 155 -8.48 -1.02 2.47
N ALA A 156 -7.35 -0.51 2.00
CA ALA A 156 -6.84 -0.80 0.66
C ALA A 156 -6.37 -2.26 0.49
N TRP A 157 -6.02 -2.92 1.57
CA TRP A 157 -5.52 -4.29 1.61
C TRP A 157 -6.64 -5.30 1.91
N ALA A 158 -7.78 -5.09 1.31
CA ALA A 158 -9.01 -5.82 1.58
C ALA A 158 -8.90 -7.34 1.47
N THR A 159 -7.83 -7.87 0.89
CA THR A 159 -7.71 -9.29 0.63
C THR A 159 -7.20 -10.10 1.80
N ILE A 160 -6.35 -9.55 2.69
CA ILE A 160 -5.89 -10.27 3.89
C ILE A 160 -5.28 -9.29 4.93
N GLY A 161 -5.92 -8.35 5.25
CA GLY A 161 -6.01 -7.61 6.46
C GLY A 161 -4.80 -6.92 7.05
N THR A 162 -3.59 -7.32 7.08
CA THR A 162 -2.72 -6.72 8.10
C THR A 162 -1.28 -6.44 7.72
N SER A 163 -0.78 -6.92 6.61
CA SER A 163 0.62 -6.75 6.24
C SER A 163 0.79 -6.53 4.75
N ASP A 164 1.76 -5.71 4.35
CA ASP A 164 2.16 -5.54 2.94
C ASP A 164 2.53 -6.88 2.26
N GLN A 165 2.87 -7.89 3.04
CA GLN A 165 3.19 -9.24 2.57
C GLN A 165 2.01 -9.90 1.86
N PHE A 166 0.81 -9.74 2.40
CA PHE A 166 -0.39 -10.44 1.94
C PHE A 166 -1.06 -9.81 0.72
N ALA A 167 -0.61 -8.66 0.29
CA ALA A 167 -1.06 -8.04 -0.96
C ALA A 167 -0.53 -8.77 -2.22
N ARG A 168 0.30 -9.81 -2.06
CA ARG A 168 0.86 -10.62 -3.16
C ARG A 168 0.15 -11.95 -3.25
N HIS A 169 -0.05 -12.39 -4.49
CA HIS A 169 -0.62 -13.69 -4.79
C HIS A 169 0.28 -14.45 -5.75
N MET A 170 0.21 -15.79 -5.66
CA MET A 170 0.82 -16.69 -6.63
C MET A 170 -0.18 -16.92 -7.77
N GLY A 171 0.21 -16.57 -9.00
CA GLY A 171 -0.70 -16.74 -10.13
C GLY A 171 -0.15 -16.26 -11.45
N VAL A 172 -1.07 -15.97 -12.36
CA VAL A 172 -0.79 -15.40 -13.67
C VAL A 172 -1.53 -14.07 -13.81
N TYR A 173 -0.96 -13.15 -14.60
CA TYR A 173 -1.58 -11.87 -14.88
C TYR A 173 -1.42 -11.46 -16.33
N ALA A 174 -2.33 -10.62 -16.79
CA ALA A 174 -2.24 -9.90 -18.04
C ALA A 174 -2.41 -8.40 -17.80
N LYS A 175 -1.60 -7.59 -18.47
CA LYS A 175 -1.68 -6.14 -18.41
C LYS A 175 -1.43 -5.50 -19.75
N GLY A 176 -1.82 -4.27 -19.90
CA GLY A 176 -1.52 -3.52 -21.11
C GLY A 176 -2.17 -2.16 -21.16
N LYS A 177 -2.04 -1.53 -22.33
CA LYS A 177 -2.69 -0.26 -22.66
C LYS A 177 -3.37 -0.33 -24.01
N LEU A 178 -4.59 0.17 -24.05
CA LEU A 178 -5.37 0.38 -25.27
C LEU A 178 -5.62 1.89 -25.43
N GLY A 179 -4.65 2.57 -26.03
CA GLY A 179 -4.64 4.04 -26.05
C GLY A 179 -4.49 4.61 -24.64
N LYS A 180 -5.50 5.31 -24.15
CA LYS A 180 -5.54 5.91 -22.81
C LYS A 180 -6.12 4.97 -21.74
N LEU A 181 -6.62 3.81 -22.11
CA LEU A 181 -7.11 2.80 -21.19
C LEU A 181 -5.95 1.90 -20.74
N ASP A 182 -5.62 1.93 -19.45
CA ASP A 182 -4.71 0.98 -18.78
C ASP A 182 -5.54 -0.12 -18.15
N TYR A 183 -5.12 -1.38 -18.29
CA TYR A 183 -5.80 -2.53 -17.74
C TYR A 183 -4.82 -3.53 -17.12
N ARG A 184 -5.30 -4.22 -16.09
CA ARG A 184 -4.65 -5.37 -15.45
C ARG A 184 -5.68 -6.34 -14.94
N PHE A 185 -5.42 -7.64 -15.15
CA PHE A 185 -6.23 -8.75 -14.66
C PHE A 185 -5.31 -9.84 -14.15
N ALA A 186 -5.71 -10.49 -13.07
CA ALA A 186 -4.95 -11.56 -12.45
C ALA A 186 -5.85 -12.73 -12.10
N TRP A 187 -5.31 -13.93 -12.26
CA TRP A 187 -5.91 -15.19 -11.84
C TRP A 187 -4.92 -15.86 -10.89
N ASN A 188 -5.29 -15.98 -9.62
CA ASN A 188 -4.41 -16.31 -8.53
C ASN A 188 -4.90 -17.51 -7.73
N SER A 189 -3.99 -18.26 -7.17
CA SER A 189 -4.31 -19.22 -6.11
C SER A 189 -4.60 -18.50 -4.81
N PRO A 190 -5.56 -18.97 -3.99
CA PRO A 190 -5.73 -18.49 -2.63
C PRO A 190 -4.45 -18.67 -1.82
N ILE A 191 -4.23 -17.79 -0.86
CA ILE A 191 -3.14 -17.96 0.09
C ILE A 191 -3.54 -19.05 1.09
N VAL A 192 -2.64 -20.02 1.30
CA VAL A 192 -2.82 -21.11 2.22
C VAL A 192 -1.73 -21.01 3.28
N ASN A 193 -1.95 -20.17 4.31
CA ASN A 193 -1.00 -20.05 5.40
C ASN A 193 -1.72 -19.81 6.75
N SER A 194 -1.01 -20.07 7.84
CA SER A 194 -1.49 -19.85 9.21
C SER A 194 -1.35 -18.40 9.70
N LEU A 195 -0.85 -17.51 8.86
CA LEU A 195 -0.63 -16.09 9.20
C LEU A 195 -1.85 -15.21 8.90
N ASP A 196 -2.93 -15.79 8.40
CA ASP A 196 -4.20 -15.09 8.27
C ASP A 196 -4.66 -14.60 9.65
N ALA A 197 -4.90 -13.31 9.77
CA ALA A 197 -5.31 -12.69 11.02
C ALA A 197 -6.65 -13.23 11.56
N ASN A 198 -7.44 -13.89 10.72
CA ASN A 198 -8.69 -14.56 11.10
C ASN A 198 -8.57 -16.06 11.34
N ALA A 199 -7.41 -16.65 11.24
CA ALA A 199 -7.24 -18.08 11.43
C ALA A 199 -7.73 -18.57 12.81
N GLY A 200 -7.89 -17.66 13.78
CA GLY A 200 -8.42 -17.96 15.12
C GLY A 200 -9.90 -17.62 15.32
N VAL A 201 -10.60 -17.06 14.33
CA VAL A 201 -12.03 -16.69 14.44
C VAL A 201 -12.85 -17.82 13.84
N ALA A 202 -13.53 -18.58 14.69
CA ALA A 202 -14.44 -19.63 14.25
C ALA A 202 -15.64 -19.03 13.47
N ALA A 203 -16.02 -19.69 12.39
CA ALA A 203 -17.28 -19.42 11.72
C ALA A 203 -18.46 -19.69 12.67
N THR A 204 -19.48 -18.86 12.59
CA THR A 204 -20.77 -19.06 13.28
C THR A 204 -21.90 -18.97 12.26
N ALA A 205 -23.14 -19.27 12.64
CA ALA A 205 -24.28 -19.18 11.73
C ALA A 205 -24.57 -17.74 11.28
N ASP A 206 -24.17 -16.75 12.07
CA ASP A 206 -24.40 -15.32 11.84
C ASP A 206 -23.13 -14.54 11.46
N ARG A 207 -21.97 -15.23 11.37
CA ARG A 207 -20.71 -14.58 11.01
C ARG A 207 -19.81 -15.50 10.19
N ALA A 208 -19.36 -15.01 9.03
CA ALA A 208 -18.41 -15.68 8.17
C ALA A 208 -16.97 -15.62 8.73
N THR A 209 -16.17 -16.60 8.35
CA THR A 209 -14.71 -16.60 8.45
C THR A 209 -14.13 -16.62 7.05
N TYR A 210 -13.11 -15.78 6.81
CA TYR A 210 -12.33 -15.73 5.59
C TYR A 210 -10.85 -15.89 5.89
N THR A 211 -10.23 -16.89 5.32
CA THR A 211 -8.81 -17.20 5.53
C THR A 211 -8.01 -17.23 4.23
N GLY A 212 -8.66 -17.04 3.08
CA GLY A 212 -8.05 -17.23 1.78
C GLY A 212 -7.72 -18.69 1.44
N ARG A 213 -8.16 -19.64 2.26
CA ARG A 213 -7.86 -21.07 2.12
C ARG A 213 -8.89 -21.79 1.27
N ARG A 214 -8.42 -22.80 0.53
CA ARG A 214 -9.28 -23.71 -0.23
C ARG A 214 -9.85 -24.85 0.63
N ASP A 215 -9.31 -25.09 1.79
CA ASP A 215 -9.51 -26.29 2.61
C ASP A 215 -10.39 -26.09 3.86
N LEU A 216 -11.23 -25.04 3.87
CA LEU A 216 -12.16 -24.78 4.98
C LEU A 216 -13.47 -25.59 4.92
N GLY A 217 -13.49 -26.70 4.16
CA GLY A 217 -14.68 -27.53 3.99
C GLY A 217 -15.67 -27.01 2.94
N ALA A 218 -15.30 -25.99 2.16
CA ALA A 218 -16.03 -25.47 1.02
C ALA A 218 -15.19 -25.57 -0.26
N ASP A 219 -15.85 -25.63 -1.41
CA ASP A 219 -15.20 -25.66 -2.73
C ASP A 219 -14.72 -24.25 -3.13
N ALA A 220 -13.73 -23.72 -2.40
CA ALA A 220 -13.14 -22.43 -2.70
C ALA A 220 -12.45 -22.45 -4.08
N ALA A 221 -12.78 -21.48 -4.92
CA ALA A 221 -12.20 -21.32 -6.24
C ALA A 221 -10.86 -20.57 -6.20
N ASN A 222 -10.25 -20.40 -7.37
CA ASN A 222 -9.17 -19.45 -7.54
C ASN A 222 -9.70 -18.01 -7.48
N ILE A 223 -8.80 -17.09 -7.14
CA ILE A 223 -9.09 -15.65 -7.06
C ILE A 223 -9.00 -15.06 -8.45
N PHE A 224 -9.98 -14.22 -8.80
CA PHE A 224 -9.96 -13.41 -10.00
C PHE A 224 -10.04 -11.94 -9.63
N ALA A 225 -9.08 -11.13 -10.09
CA ALA A 225 -8.98 -9.72 -9.75
C ALA A 225 -8.65 -8.89 -10.99
N GLY A 226 -9.15 -7.66 -11.04
CA GLY A 226 -8.89 -6.77 -12.16
C GLY A 226 -9.05 -5.30 -11.78
N TYR A 227 -8.34 -4.45 -12.50
CA TYR A 227 -8.46 -3.00 -12.41
C TYR A 227 -8.23 -2.39 -13.78
N VAL A 228 -9.08 -1.46 -14.14
CA VAL A 228 -8.97 -0.65 -15.35
C VAL A 228 -9.01 0.83 -14.98
N ASN A 229 -8.22 1.66 -15.66
CA ASN A 229 -8.31 3.08 -15.50
C ASN A 229 -8.13 3.81 -16.83
N TYR A 230 -8.91 4.88 -17.02
CA TYR A 230 -8.79 5.76 -18.18
C TYR A 230 -7.97 6.99 -17.81
N GLN A 231 -6.90 7.23 -18.57
CA GLN A 231 -5.89 8.27 -18.33
C GLN A 231 -6.15 9.47 -19.26
N PHE A 232 -6.85 10.47 -18.74
CA PHE A 232 -7.31 11.60 -19.54
C PHE A 232 -6.18 12.52 -20.01
N TRP A 233 -5.17 12.72 -19.14
CA TRP A 233 -4.02 13.61 -19.38
C TRP A 233 -2.75 12.80 -19.62
N ASP A 234 -1.69 13.06 -18.86
CA ASP A 234 -0.44 12.33 -18.97
C ASP A 234 -0.62 10.86 -18.60
N GLN A 235 -0.06 9.98 -19.44
CA GLN A 235 -0.12 8.55 -19.15
C GLN A 235 0.94 8.13 -18.14
N GLU A 236 0.54 7.27 -17.22
CA GLU A 236 1.43 6.65 -16.25
C GLU A 236 2.05 5.37 -16.81
N SER A 237 3.24 5.01 -16.32
CA SER A 237 3.88 3.75 -16.68
C SER A 237 3.15 2.57 -16.03
N ASN A 238 2.96 1.48 -16.77
CA ASN A 238 2.51 0.19 -16.25
C ASN A 238 3.62 -0.88 -16.31
N LYS A 239 4.88 -0.48 -16.35
CA LYS A 239 6.01 -1.41 -16.35
C LYS A 239 6.08 -2.23 -15.05
N LEU A 240 5.89 -1.57 -13.92
CA LEU A 240 5.79 -2.18 -12.60
C LEU A 240 4.34 -2.07 -12.09
N PRO A 241 3.90 -2.93 -11.16
CA PRO A 241 2.52 -2.95 -10.68
C PRO A 241 2.11 -1.73 -9.86
N TYR A 242 3.06 -0.87 -9.48
CA TYR A 242 2.91 0.15 -8.45
C TYR A 242 2.53 1.50 -9.03
N PHE A 243 1.35 2.03 -8.65
CA PHE A 243 0.99 3.41 -8.94
C PHE A 243 1.67 4.40 -8.00
N VAL A 244 1.97 5.58 -8.52
CA VAL A 244 2.54 6.70 -7.77
C VAL A 244 1.44 7.44 -7.02
N GLY A 245 1.65 7.76 -5.74
CA GLY A 245 0.70 8.48 -4.91
C GLY A 245 0.82 10.00 -5.01
N SER A 246 1.98 10.54 -5.42
CA SER A 246 2.19 11.94 -5.76
C SER A 246 3.38 12.08 -6.69
N TYR A 247 3.23 12.88 -7.74
CA TYR A 247 4.29 13.23 -8.69
C TYR A 247 4.97 14.55 -8.36
N PHE A 248 4.50 15.26 -7.31
CA PHE A 248 4.99 16.60 -6.94
C PHE A 248 4.97 17.61 -8.09
N GLY A 249 3.98 17.49 -8.98
CA GLY A 249 3.82 18.32 -10.16
C GLY A 249 4.71 17.95 -11.35
N ALA A 250 5.43 16.82 -11.31
CA ALA A 250 6.22 16.36 -12.46
C ALA A 250 5.36 15.81 -13.61
N LYS A 251 4.08 15.53 -13.36
CA LYS A 251 3.08 15.13 -14.36
C LYS A 251 1.73 15.78 -14.06
N ASP A 252 0.98 16.04 -15.11
CA ASP A 252 -0.44 16.37 -15.02
C ASP A 252 -1.24 15.10 -15.27
N VAL A 253 -1.86 14.54 -14.22
CA VAL A 253 -2.58 13.27 -14.30
C VAL A 253 -4.04 13.49 -13.90
N LEU A 254 -4.96 12.97 -14.68
CA LEU A 254 -6.37 12.78 -14.31
C LEU A 254 -6.78 11.38 -14.77
N ASN A 255 -7.05 10.52 -13.80
CA ASN A 255 -7.44 9.13 -14.04
C ASN A 255 -8.75 8.83 -13.33
N VAL A 256 -9.61 8.06 -13.99
CA VAL A 256 -10.80 7.45 -13.40
C VAL A 256 -10.68 5.97 -13.57
N GLY A 257 -10.82 5.21 -12.49
CA GLY A 257 -10.62 3.77 -12.47
C GLY A 257 -11.76 3.01 -11.80
N ALA A 258 -11.81 1.73 -12.09
CA ALA A 258 -12.69 0.77 -11.41
C ALA A 258 -12.04 -0.60 -11.41
N GLY A 259 -12.32 -1.37 -10.38
CA GLY A 259 -11.80 -2.72 -10.29
C GLY A 259 -12.56 -3.60 -9.33
N PHE A 260 -12.15 -4.85 -9.31
CA PHE A 260 -12.82 -5.89 -8.56
C PHE A 260 -11.83 -6.96 -8.05
N PHE A 261 -12.30 -7.70 -7.05
CA PHE A 261 -11.70 -8.93 -6.54
C PHE A 261 -12.84 -9.92 -6.28
N ASN A 262 -12.70 -11.14 -6.77
CA ASN A 262 -13.66 -12.21 -6.59
C ASN A 262 -12.94 -13.48 -6.13
N HIS A 263 -13.46 -14.12 -5.07
CA HIS A 263 -13.03 -15.41 -4.59
C HIS A 263 -14.28 -16.24 -4.26
N ALA A 264 -14.74 -17.02 -5.21
CA ALA A 264 -15.94 -17.83 -5.03
C ALA A 264 -15.74 -18.88 -3.94
N ASN A 265 -16.69 -18.99 -3.02
CA ASN A 265 -16.64 -19.84 -1.83
C ASN A 265 -15.37 -19.62 -0.96
N GLY A 266 -14.80 -18.41 -0.99
CA GLY A 266 -13.58 -18.09 -0.24
C GLY A 266 -13.80 -17.93 1.25
N ALA A 267 -15.00 -17.52 1.66
CA ALA A 267 -15.43 -17.44 3.06
C ALA A 267 -16.33 -18.62 3.42
N VAL A 268 -16.48 -18.89 4.71
CA VAL A 268 -17.35 -19.96 5.22
C VAL A 268 -18.17 -19.50 6.42
N VAL A 269 -19.38 -20.03 6.55
CA VAL A 269 -20.26 -19.91 7.73
C VAL A 269 -20.62 -21.31 8.24
N LEU A 270 -21.12 -21.40 9.48
CA LEU A 270 -21.74 -22.62 9.97
C LEU A 270 -23.16 -22.75 9.42
N ALA A 271 -23.44 -23.81 8.66
CA ALA A 271 -24.76 -24.08 8.11
C ALA A 271 -25.69 -24.74 9.14
N ASP A 272 -25.13 -25.47 10.11
CA ASP A 272 -25.89 -26.21 11.10
C ASP A 272 -25.16 -26.31 12.46
N THR A 273 -25.85 -26.88 13.45
CA THR A 273 -25.29 -27.13 14.79
C THR A 273 -24.33 -28.32 14.84
N ALA A 274 -24.24 -29.13 13.78
CA ALA A 274 -23.31 -30.25 13.66
C ALA A 274 -21.91 -29.81 13.20
N GLY A 275 -21.74 -28.54 12.84
CA GLY A 275 -20.45 -27.97 12.41
C GLY A 275 -20.21 -28.03 10.91
N THR A 276 -21.26 -28.27 10.12
CA THR A 276 -21.16 -28.21 8.64
C THR A 276 -20.83 -26.79 8.20
N LEU A 277 -19.81 -26.67 7.34
CA LEU A 277 -19.40 -25.39 6.78
C LEU A 277 -20.04 -25.19 5.40
N GLU A 278 -20.58 -23.98 5.19
CA GLU A 278 -21.12 -23.54 3.92
C GLU A 278 -20.25 -22.42 3.34
N GLY A 279 -19.89 -22.53 2.05
CA GLY A 279 -19.08 -21.55 1.35
C GLY A 279 -19.86 -20.29 1.01
N GLN A 280 -19.22 -19.12 1.21
CA GLN A 280 -19.70 -17.82 0.78
C GLN A 280 -18.70 -17.13 -0.15
N ASN A 281 -19.20 -16.40 -1.14
CA ASN A 281 -18.35 -15.66 -2.05
C ASN A 281 -17.75 -14.45 -1.37
N VAL A 282 -16.47 -14.18 -1.68
CA VAL A 282 -15.83 -12.90 -1.38
C VAL A 282 -15.84 -12.05 -2.63
N ASN A 283 -16.44 -10.86 -2.55
CA ASN A 283 -16.52 -9.91 -3.64
C ASN A 283 -16.14 -8.52 -3.16
N ILE A 284 -15.26 -7.86 -3.89
CA ILE A 284 -14.86 -6.49 -3.61
C ILE A 284 -14.94 -5.71 -4.91
N PHE A 285 -15.55 -4.53 -4.87
CA PHE A 285 -15.65 -3.61 -5.99
C PHE A 285 -15.24 -2.21 -5.54
N ALA A 286 -14.51 -1.51 -6.38
CA ALA A 286 -14.19 -0.11 -6.15
C ALA A 286 -14.24 0.71 -7.44
N ALA A 287 -14.53 1.99 -7.25
CA ALA A 287 -14.31 3.03 -8.26
C ALA A 287 -13.49 4.14 -7.64
N ASP A 288 -12.62 4.76 -8.43
CA ASP A 288 -11.71 5.78 -7.93
C ASP A 288 -11.41 6.88 -8.96
N VAL A 289 -10.89 8.00 -8.44
CA VAL A 289 -10.37 9.10 -9.22
C VAL A 289 -9.05 9.58 -8.62
N PHE A 290 -8.07 9.83 -9.49
CA PHE A 290 -6.77 10.41 -9.11
C PHE A 290 -6.51 11.67 -9.94
N LEU A 291 -6.12 12.73 -9.26
CA LEU A 291 -5.73 14.01 -9.83
C LEU A 291 -4.33 14.38 -9.35
N GLU A 292 -3.48 14.73 -10.27
CA GLU A 292 -2.24 15.49 -10.03
C GLU A 292 -2.18 16.64 -11.03
N LYS A 293 -1.94 17.86 -10.53
CA LYS A 293 -1.90 19.05 -11.38
C LYS A 293 -0.81 20.01 -10.92
N LYS A 294 0.10 20.35 -11.83
CA LYS A 294 1.04 21.47 -11.65
C LYS A 294 0.26 22.79 -11.65
N LEU A 295 0.59 23.69 -10.75
CA LEU A 295 -0.03 25.02 -10.62
C LEU A 295 1.00 26.11 -10.88
N GLY A 296 1.00 26.63 -12.09
CA GLY A 296 1.97 27.65 -12.53
C GLY A 296 3.39 27.09 -12.67
N ASP A 297 4.39 27.98 -12.64
CA ASP A 297 5.80 27.65 -12.86
C ASP A 297 6.67 27.78 -11.60
N ASN A 298 6.05 28.03 -10.46
CA ASN A 298 6.72 28.23 -9.17
C ASN A 298 6.84 26.94 -8.33
N GLY A 299 6.76 25.77 -8.94
CA GLY A 299 6.87 24.49 -8.27
C GLY A 299 5.60 24.01 -7.55
N ALA A 300 4.54 24.82 -7.47
CA ALA A 300 3.31 24.41 -6.78
C ALA A 300 2.58 23.29 -7.53
N ALA A 301 1.97 22.38 -6.77
CA ALA A 301 1.17 21.29 -7.34
C ALA A 301 0.10 20.82 -6.35
N VAL A 302 -1.02 20.33 -6.87
CA VAL A 302 -2.07 19.68 -6.10
C VAL A 302 -2.12 18.19 -6.46
N THR A 303 -2.26 17.35 -5.43
CA THR A 303 -2.53 15.90 -5.56
C THR A 303 -3.85 15.62 -4.86
N ALA A 304 -4.75 14.90 -5.48
CA ALA A 304 -5.98 14.44 -4.85
C ALA A 304 -6.34 13.02 -5.31
N TYR A 305 -6.94 12.25 -4.41
CA TYR A 305 -7.46 10.93 -4.70
C TYR A 305 -8.72 10.69 -3.90
N ALA A 306 -9.69 10.02 -4.51
CA ALA A 306 -10.87 9.53 -3.82
C ALA A 306 -11.29 8.18 -4.36
N GLN A 307 -11.80 7.31 -3.48
CA GLN A 307 -12.41 6.02 -3.85
C GLN A 307 -13.66 5.74 -3.04
N TYR A 308 -14.57 4.99 -3.64
CA TYR A 308 -15.63 4.27 -2.94
C TYR A 308 -15.45 2.79 -3.20
N GLN A 309 -15.49 1.99 -2.12
CA GLN A 309 -15.26 0.56 -2.16
C GLN A 309 -16.34 -0.17 -1.38
N VAL A 310 -16.85 -1.25 -1.94
CA VAL A 310 -17.79 -2.18 -1.29
C VAL A 310 -17.08 -3.50 -1.11
N ASN A 311 -17.11 -4.01 0.11
CA ASN A 311 -16.48 -5.27 0.51
C ASN A 311 -17.57 -6.24 0.93
N ASP A 312 -17.56 -7.42 0.38
CA ASP A 312 -18.31 -8.56 0.84
C ASP A 312 -17.35 -9.72 1.08
N PHE A 313 -17.02 -9.98 2.33
CA PHE A 313 -16.21 -11.11 2.79
C PHE A 313 -17.08 -12.23 3.40
N GLY A 314 -18.38 -12.23 3.08
CA GLY A 314 -19.39 -13.08 3.67
C GLY A 314 -20.10 -12.40 4.85
N THR A 315 -21.08 -13.09 5.39
CA THR A 315 -22.02 -12.58 6.41
C THR A 315 -21.29 -12.00 7.62
N ASN A 316 -21.54 -10.73 7.94
CA ASN A 316 -21.03 -10.02 9.13
C ASN A 316 -19.54 -10.21 9.39
N TYR A 317 -18.75 -10.40 8.33
CA TYR A 317 -17.31 -10.58 8.47
C TYR A 317 -16.66 -9.31 8.99
N GLN A 318 -15.80 -9.47 9.98
CA GLN A 318 -14.92 -8.44 10.47
C GLN A 318 -13.62 -9.09 10.95
N LEU A 319 -12.47 -8.49 10.60
CA LEU A 319 -11.17 -8.93 11.08
C LEU A 319 -11.13 -8.92 12.61
N ALA A 320 -10.59 -9.98 13.21
CA ALA A 320 -10.48 -10.09 14.67
C ALA A 320 -9.58 -8.99 15.26
N GLY A 321 -9.91 -8.59 16.48
CA GLY A 321 -9.18 -7.58 17.25
C GLY A 321 -9.70 -6.16 17.02
N THR A 322 -8.82 -5.18 17.26
CA THR A 322 -9.16 -3.74 17.21
C THR A 322 -9.08 -3.14 15.80
N SER A 323 -8.78 -3.94 14.79
CA SER A 323 -8.65 -3.46 13.42
C SER A 323 -9.99 -3.50 12.70
N GLU A 324 -10.52 -2.32 12.40
CA GLU A 324 -11.71 -2.13 11.56
C GLU A 324 -11.30 -1.77 10.13
N ASP A 325 -10.27 -2.46 9.61
CA ASP A 325 -9.71 -2.18 8.31
C ASP A 325 -10.12 -3.20 7.24
N VAL A 326 -10.57 -4.41 7.67
CA VAL A 326 -11.06 -5.47 6.77
C VAL A 326 -12.38 -6.01 7.30
N PHE A 327 -13.45 -5.80 6.55
CA PHE A 327 -14.83 -6.07 6.99
C PHE A 327 -15.76 -6.17 5.77
N THR A 328 -16.92 -6.81 5.97
CA THR A 328 -18.06 -6.70 5.07
C THR A 328 -18.77 -5.37 5.33
N GLY A 329 -18.98 -4.60 4.24
CA GLY A 329 -19.54 -3.26 4.30
C GLY A 329 -18.98 -2.34 3.21
N SER A 330 -18.92 -1.04 3.49
CA SER A 330 -18.42 -0.08 2.52
C SER A 330 -17.44 0.92 3.13
N VAL A 331 -16.55 1.47 2.28
CA VAL A 331 -15.63 2.51 2.68
C VAL A 331 -15.53 3.59 1.59
N PHE A 332 -15.64 4.84 2.02
CA PHE A 332 -15.20 6.00 1.26
C PHE A 332 -13.84 6.45 1.80
N TYR A 333 -12.87 6.63 0.92
CA TYR A 333 -11.55 7.16 1.26
C TYR A 333 -11.20 8.33 0.37
N ALA A 334 -10.63 9.37 0.94
CA ALA A 334 -10.08 10.50 0.21
C ALA A 334 -8.75 10.96 0.81
N GLN A 335 -7.87 11.48 -0.04
CA GLN A 335 -6.66 12.19 0.36
C GLN A 335 -6.42 13.37 -0.56
N ALA A 336 -5.82 14.42 -0.01
CA ALA A 336 -5.40 15.59 -0.76
C ALA A 336 -4.08 16.15 -0.21
N GLY A 337 -3.23 16.64 -1.08
CA GLY A 337 -1.97 17.30 -0.73
C GLY A 337 -1.68 18.47 -1.66
N TYR A 338 -0.95 19.44 -1.14
CA TYR A 338 -0.55 20.63 -1.87
C TYR A 338 0.95 20.86 -1.69
N VAL A 339 1.71 20.72 -2.76
CA VAL A 339 3.11 21.15 -2.76
C VAL A 339 3.13 22.67 -2.83
N LEU A 340 3.69 23.30 -1.79
CA LEU A 340 3.84 24.74 -1.75
C LEU A 340 4.76 25.24 -2.87
N PRO A 341 4.59 26.49 -3.32
CA PRO A 341 5.56 27.16 -4.19
C PRO A 341 6.98 27.04 -3.62
N ASP A 342 7.97 26.95 -4.49
CA ASP A 342 9.36 26.86 -4.09
C ASP A 342 9.76 28.13 -3.29
N PHE A 343 10.13 27.95 -2.03
CA PHE A 343 10.51 29.01 -1.10
C PHE A 343 11.87 28.74 -0.43
N SER A 344 12.45 27.55 -0.67
CA SER A 344 13.72 27.11 -0.14
C SER A 344 14.45 26.23 -1.15
N ASP A 345 15.75 26.44 -1.29
CA ASP A 345 16.62 25.59 -2.11
C ASP A 345 16.91 24.23 -1.47
N ASN A 346 16.62 24.06 -0.17
CA ASN A 346 16.97 22.86 0.60
C ASN A 346 15.86 21.82 0.66
N PHE A 347 14.59 22.25 0.56
CA PHE A 347 13.44 21.34 0.62
C PHE A 347 12.18 21.97 0.06
N ARG A 348 11.25 21.12 -0.35
CA ARG A 348 9.87 21.51 -0.68
C ARG A 348 8.93 20.98 0.40
N LEU A 349 7.84 21.69 0.65
CA LEU A 349 6.85 21.34 1.66
C LEU A 349 5.53 20.92 1.00
N GLN A 350 4.99 19.79 1.45
CA GLN A 350 3.69 19.28 1.00
C GLN A 350 2.81 18.93 2.21
N PRO A 351 2.00 19.86 2.74
CA PRO A 351 0.91 19.52 3.64
C PRO A 351 -0.11 18.61 2.94
N TYR A 352 -0.73 17.72 3.72
CA TYR A 352 -1.75 16.82 3.22
C TYR A 352 -2.76 16.45 4.31
N ALA A 353 -3.91 15.95 3.87
CA ALA A 353 -4.92 15.34 4.72
C ALA A 353 -5.44 14.06 4.09
N THR A 354 -5.91 13.14 4.95
CA THR A 354 -6.57 11.88 4.57
C THR A 354 -7.85 11.72 5.39
N PHE A 355 -8.86 11.14 4.79
CA PHE A 355 -10.12 10.85 5.45
C PHE A 355 -10.67 9.50 4.99
N ALA A 356 -11.18 8.69 5.91
CA ALA A 356 -11.95 7.50 5.60
C ALA A 356 -13.25 7.49 6.41
N ALA A 357 -14.35 7.18 5.74
CA ALA A 357 -15.62 6.86 6.38
C ALA A 357 -15.97 5.40 6.06
N LYS A 358 -16.25 4.62 7.08
CA LYS A 358 -16.53 3.19 7.01
C LYS A 358 -17.93 2.90 7.51
N ASN A 359 -18.63 2.00 6.82
CA ASN A 359 -19.87 1.41 7.30
C ASN A 359 -19.63 -0.10 7.37
N ILE A 360 -19.56 -0.62 8.60
CA ILE A 360 -19.18 -2.01 8.93
C ILE A 360 -20.46 -2.73 9.30
N ASP A 361 -20.86 -3.74 8.53
CA ASP A 361 -22.14 -4.42 8.72
C ASP A 361 -22.26 -5.03 10.13
N ALA A 362 -21.16 -5.57 10.66
CA ALA A 362 -21.13 -6.19 11.98
C ALA A 362 -21.03 -5.20 13.14
N ALA A 363 -20.62 -3.93 12.93
CA ALA A 363 -20.22 -3.04 14.01
C ALA A 363 -20.76 -1.60 13.89
N GLY A 364 -21.21 -1.17 12.72
CA GLY A 364 -21.68 0.19 12.47
C GLY A 364 -20.64 1.11 11.84
N SER A 365 -20.68 2.40 12.12
CA SER A 365 -19.86 3.40 11.45
C SER A 365 -18.56 3.69 12.19
N ALA A 366 -17.49 3.87 11.45
CA ALA A 366 -16.18 4.30 11.94
C ALA A 366 -15.55 5.32 10.99
N SER A 367 -14.61 6.14 11.45
CA SER A 367 -13.92 7.09 10.60
C SER A 367 -12.45 7.28 11.00
N ASN A 368 -11.61 7.60 10.02
CA ASN A 368 -10.21 7.94 10.26
C ASN A 368 -9.93 9.32 9.68
N LEU A 369 -9.15 10.13 10.38
CA LEU A 369 -8.65 11.42 9.90
C LEU A 369 -7.13 11.46 10.08
N GLY A 370 -6.40 11.76 9.01
CA GLY A 370 -4.97 12.03 9.05
C GLY A 370 -4.69 13.44 8.58
N ILE A 371 -3.80 14.16 9.28
CA ILE A 371 -3.29 15.47 8.86
C ILE A 371 -1.78 15.43 9.00
N GLY A 372 -1.07 15.78 7.93
CA GLY A 372 0.39 15.66 7.91
C GLY A 372 1.07 16.64 6.97
N ALA A 373 2.39 16.55 6.95
CA ALA A 373 3.24 17.30 6.03
C ALA A 373 4.47 16.47 5.63
N ASN A 374 4.82 16.53 4.36
CA ASN A 374 6.05 15.99 3.80
C ASN A 374 7.07 17.12 3.60
N PHE A 375 8.25 16.97 4.16
CA PHE A 375 9.43 17.77 3.90
C PHE A 375 10.28 17.02 2.88
N LEU A 376 10.23 17.46 1.63
CA LEU A 376 10.84 16.78 0.48
C LEU A 376 12.26 17.29 0.28
N LEU A 377 13.25 16.58 0.82
CA LEU A 377 14.67 16.95 0.70
C LEU A 377 15.21 16.61 -0.71
N ASN A 378 14.76 15.50 -1.28
CA ASN A 378 15.04 15.09 -2.66
C ASN A 378 13.85 14.28 -3.21
N GLY A 379 12.67 14.91 -3.31
CA GLY A 379 11.44 14.26 -3.74
C GLY A 379 11.11 13.01 -2.89
N HIS A 380 10.85 11.90 -3.55
CA HIS A 380 10.64 10.62 -2.88
C HIS A 380 11.93 9.95 -2.40
N ASN A 381 13.09 10.31 -2.95
CA ASN A 381 14.37 9.69 -2.60
C ASN A 381 14.82 10.00 -1.17
N SER A 382 14.45 11.17 -0.67
CA SER A 382 14.72 11.56 0.70
C SER A 382 13.62 12.50 1.19
N LYS A 383 12.83 12.05 2.16
CA LYS A 383 11.79 12.87 2.76
C LYS A 383 11.62 12.58 4.25
N ILE A 384 11.20 13.60 4.98
CA ILE A 384 10.71 13.50 6.34
C ILE A 384 9.22 13.80 6.31
N SER A 385 8.41 12.96 6.96
CA SER A 385 6.97 13.15 7.07
C SER A 385 6.56 13.21 8.53
N VAL A 386 5.61 14.09 8.84
CA VAL A 386 4.98 14.15 10.16
C VAL A 386 3.49 14.04 9.97
N GLU A 387 2.83 13.14 10.70
CA GLU A 387 1.39 12.94 10.61
C GLU A 387 0.77 12.77 12.00
N TYR A 388 -0.27 13.52 12.26
CA TYR A 388 -1.24 13.20 13.30
C TYR A 388 -2.37 12.39 12.67
N LYS A 389 -2.72 11.26 13.28
CA LYS A 389 -3.81 10.40 12.84
C LYS A 389 -4.75 10.09 14.00
N ASN A 390 -6.02 10.42 13.82
CA ASN A 390 -7.11 9.91 14.63
C ASN A 390 -7.73 8.70 13.93
N THR A 391 -7.90 7.61 14.67
CA THR A 391 -8.58 6.39 14.22
C THR A 391 -9.79 6.18 15.11
N GLY A 392 -10.94 6.62 14.64
CA GLY A 392 -12.21 6.38 15.32
C GLY A 392 -12.70 4.96 15.01
N ARG A 393 -13.31 4.33 16.03
CA ARG A 393 -13.86 2.98 16.01
C ARG A 393 -15.36 2.98 16.10
N ALA A 394 -15.98 1.89 15.66
CA ALA A 394 -17.43 1.71 15.74
C ALA A 394 -17.97 1.63 17.18
N ASP A 395 -17.14 1.24 18.14
CA ASP A 395 -17.47 1.25 19.58
C ASP A 395 -17.41 2.65 20.23
N GLY A 396 -17.09 3.69 19.44
CA GLY A 396 -16.96 5.07 19.89
C GLY A 396 -15.63 5.42 20.54
N THR A 397 -14.68 4.50 20.58
CA THR A 397 -13.31 4.79 21.06
C THR A 397 -12.44 5.32 19.93
N ASP A 398 -11.47 6.16 20.28
CA ASP A 398 -10.51 6.75 19.34
C ASP A 398 -9.09 6.38 19.71
N VAL A 399 -8.22 6.27 18.70
CA VAL A 399 -6.77 6.15 18.89
C VAL A 399 -6.09 7.31 18.18
N ASN A 400 -5.33 8.09 18.94
CA ASN A 400 -4.64 9.27 18.45
C ASN A 400 -3.12 9.05 18.41
N MET A 401 -2.56 9.08 17.21
CA MET A 401 -1.16 8.81 16.97
C MET A 401 -0.46 10.03 16.36
N LEU A 402 0.71 10.37 16.86
CA LEU A 402 1.66 11.25 16.18
C LEU A 402 2.82 10.41 15.69
N THR A 403 3.09 10.48 14.38
CA THR A 403 4.18 9.72 13.76
C THR A 403 5.12 10.66 13.01
N VAL A 404 6.41 10.48 13.23
CA VAL A 404 7.48 11.08 12.41
C VAL A 404 8.14 9.96 11.62
N GLN A 405 8.26 10.15 10.33
CA GLN A 405 8.89 9.22 9.41
C GLN A 405 10.09 9.83 8.72
N SER A 406 11.17 9.07 8.61
CA SER A 406 12.27 9.30 7.67
C SER A 406 12.26 8.22 6.59
N VAL A 407 12.29 8.65 5.33
CA VAL A 407 12.40 7.77 4.16
C VAL A 407 13.65 8.12 3.39
N ILE A 408 14.46 7.11 3.11
CA ILE A 408 15.60 7.23 2.20
C ILE A 408 15.54 6.08 1.22
N PHE A 409 15.68 6.38 -0.07
CA PHE A 409 15.81 5.34 -1.08
C PHE A 409 16.89 5.65 -2.13
N LEU A 410 17.51 4.58 -2.63
CA LEU A 410 18.50 4.55 -3.71
C LEU A 410 17.85 4.08 -5.01
#